data_ae729c93134a2d9ad32ca886a96c9a06
#
_entry.id   ae729c93134a2d9ad32ca886a96c9a06
#
_cell.length_a   1.000
_cell.length_b   1.000
_cell.length_c   1.000
_cell.angle_alpha   90.00
_cell.angle_beta   90.00
_cell.angle_gamma   90.00
#
_symmetry.space_group_name_H-M   'P 1'
#
loop_
_entity.id
_entity.type
_entity.pdbx_description
1 polymer ?
#
loop_
_entity_poly.entity_id
_entity_poly.type
_entity_poly.pdbx_seq_one_letter_code
_entity_poly.pdbx_strand_id
1 'polypeptide(L)'
;MNLSAFITVNRRILLGMALAETSTEAPKPERWSFQWKELHEEVITSGLCTGCAGCVISCPHDVIGYDHVQGGFKPFHIEEELGADNCGHGEKGCTSCTRACPRFRTWEHEADEFLFNKTRTSEDPSGIYKDIILTRASDDFIHEVGQDGGLVSAILIWALENGYVDAALTSYVGDGEGSQWTASPGVAFNRDDVIRGAGSRYTYSANTLAYDEAIEAGAKKIALVGMSCQSSIVPVAKSRKIGKVGNRFALNIGLLCSKSFDEAIFEELFEQKYGLDRRTIKKTNIKGVFQIWTHDGGYYEINLKECHAW
;
A
#
# COMPACT_ATOMS: atom_id res chain seq x y z
N MET A 1 10.80 -16.71 22.54
CA MET A 1 12.02 -16.39 21.77
C MET A 1 12.04 -14.88 21.57
N ASN A 2 13.05 -14.21 22.08
CA ASN A 2 13.08 -12.75 22.20
C ASN A 2 13.40 -12.13 20.84
N LEU A 3 12.48 -11.40 20.22
CA LEU A 3 12.68 -10.69 18.93
C LEU A 3 13.71 -9.55 19.01
N SER A 4 14.23 -9.24 20.18
CA SER A 4 15.24 -8.20 20.41
C SER A 4 16.58 -8.43 19.71
N ALA A 5 16.80 -9.62 19.12
CA ALA A 5 18.01 -9.94 18.37
C ALA A 5 18.01 -9.48 16.89
N PHE A 6 16.86 -8.99 16.36
CA PHE A 6 16.72 -8.72 14.94
C PHE A 6 16.66 -7.23 14.54
N ILE A 7 16.69 -6.32 15.51
CA ILE A 7 16.71 -4.88 15.23
C ILE A 7 17.82 -4.21 16.02
N THR A 8 19.07 -4.40 15.59
CA THR A 8 20.18 -3.56 16.04
C THR A 8 20.38 -2.45 15.02
N VAL A 9 19.76 -1.30 15.24
CA VAL A 9 20.13 -0.06 14.56
C VAL A 9 21.44 0.41 15.17
N ASN A 10 22.52 0.26 14.46
CA ASN A 10 23.87 0.66 14.88
C ASN A 10 23.97 2.21 14.85
N ARG A 11 23.82 2.83 16.01
CA ARG A 11 24.13 4.25 16.27
C ARG A 11 25.62 4.40 16.56
N ARG A 12 26.49 4.20 15.59
CA ARG A 12 27.89 4.68 15.66
C ARG A 12 28.49 4.54 14.25
N ILE A 13 28.56 5.64 13.54
CA ILE A 13 29.69 6.08 12.72
C ILE A 13 29.43 7.56 12.43
N LEU A 14 29.85 8.39 13.36
CA LEU A 14 30.18 9.79 13.13
C LEU A 14 31.55 9.96 13.75
N LEU A 15 32.57 9.91 12.94
CA LEU A 15 33.84 10.67 13.10
C LEU A 15 34.83 10.29 12.00
N GLY A 16 35.22 11.30 11.26
CA GLY A 16 36.50 11.37 10.61
C GLY A 16 36.52 11.11 9.11
N MET A 17 36.43 12.18 8.35
CA MET A 17 37.48 12.56 7.39
C MET A 17 37.15 13.92 6.77
N ALA A 18 37.80 14.92 7.28
CA ALA A 18 37.94 16.21 6.59
C ALA A 18 39.01 16.02 5.52
N LEU A 19 38.69 16.26 4.26
CA LEU A 19 39.67 16.61 3.25
C LEU A 19 39.01 17.36 2.07
N ALA A 20 39.57 18.54 1.85
CA ALA A 20 39.63 19.33 0.62
C ALA A 20 38.31 19.93 0.08
N GLU A 21 38.13 21.18 0.42
CA GLU A 21 37.31 22.16 -0.25
C GLU A 21 37.78 22.35 -1.71
N THR A 22 36.95 21.86 -2.65
CA THR A 22 36.81 22.52 -3.94
C THR A 22 35.35 22.91 -4.03
N SER A 23 35.05 24.18 -3.81
CA SER A 23 33.72 24.75 -3.90
C SER A 23 33.29 24.84 -5.36
N THR A 24 32.74 23.73 -5.87
CA THR A 24 31.72 23.80 -6.89
C THR A 24 30.39 23.64 -6.16
N GLU A 25 29.68 24.74 -5.92
CA GLU A 25 28.31 24.67 -5.43
C GLU A 25 27.55 23.69 -6.31
N ALA A 26 27.14 22.57 -5.74
CA ALA A 26 26.23 21.66 -6.39
C ALA A 26 24.99 22.47 -6.84
N PRO A 27 24.53 22.35 -8.09
CA PRO A 27 23.37 23.09 -8.55
C PRO A 27 22.24 22.86 -7.54
N LYS A 28 21.64 23.97 -7.06
CA LYS A 28 20.50 23.87 -6.14
C LYS A 28 19.45 22.99 -6.77
N PRO A 29 18.93 21.98 -6.09
CA PRO A 29 17.92 21.09 -6.65
C PRO A 29 16.77 21.95 -7.17
N GLU A 30 16.39 21.72 -8.42
CA GLU A 30 15.30 22.42 -9.07
C GLU A 30 14.05 22.34 -8.18
N ARG A 31 13.44 23.49 -7.90
CA ARG A 31 12.29 23.55 -7.01
C ARG A 31 11.13 22.80 -7.66
N TRP A 32 10.57 21.81 -6.99
CA TRP A 32 9.38 21.08 -7.44
C TRP A 32 8.21 22.05 -7.66
N SER A 33 7.70 22.10 -8.86
CA SER A 33 6.67 23.07 -9.27
C SER A 33 5.39 22.41 -9.82
N PHE A 34 5.38 21.10 -9.98
CA PHE A 34 4.26 20.37 -10.56
C PHE A 34 3.06 20.32 -9.60
N GLN A 35 1.86 20.49 -10.14
CA GLN A 35 0.61 20.65 -9.44
C GLN A 35 -0.39 19.54 -9.80
N TRP A 36 -1.64 19.68 -9.37
CA TRP A 36 -2.71 18.73 -9.68
C TRP A 36 -2.91 18.55 -11.20
N LYS A 37 -2.83 19.63 -11.96
CA LYS A 37 -3.03 19.60 -13.41
C LYS A 37 -2.10 18.61 -14.09
N GLU A 38 -0.81 18.67 -13.81
CA GLU A 38 0.18 17.75 -14.37
C GLU A 38 -0.05 16.31 -13.87
N LEU A 39 -0.47 16.13 -12.60
CA LEU A 39 -0.82 14.81 -12.09
C LEU A 39 -2.03 14.22 -12.79
N HIS A 40 -3.06 15.04 -13.00
CA HIS A 40 -4.28 14.64 -13.69
C HIS A 40 -3.98 14.23 -15.14
N GLU A 41 -3.28 15.06 -15.88
CA GLU A 41 -2.95 14.84 -17.30
C GLU A 41 -1.98 13.67 -17.48
N GLU A 42 -0.84 13.67 -16.76
CA GLU A 42 0.25 12.74 -17.01
C GLU A 42 0.07 11.36 -16.34
N VAL A 43 -0.76 11.26 -15.31
CA VAL A 43 -0.91 10.02 -14.55
C VAL A 43 -2.35 9.49 -14.53
N ILE A 44 -3.33 10.35 -14.23
CA ILE A 44 -4.70 9.87 -13.99
C ILE A 44 -5.38 9.56 -15.33
N THR A 45 -5.41 10.51 -16.26
CA THR A 45 -6.05 10.35 -17.57
C THR A 45 -5.23 9.52 -18.54
N SER A 46 -3.90 9.47 -18.38
CA SER A 46 -3.02 8.62 -19.20
C SER A 46 -3.12 7.12 -18.90
N GLY A 47 -3.80 6.72 -17.81
CA GLY A 47 -3.92 5.33 -17.40
C GLY A 47 -2.74 4.82 -16.55
N LEU A 48 -1.77 5.63 -16.17
CA LEU A 48 -0.65 5.24 -15.29
C LEU A 48 -1.05 5.17 -13.82
N CYS A 49 -2.20 5.73 -13.46
CA CYS A 49 -2.70 5.71 -12.08
C CYS A 49 -3.03 4.28 -11.65
N THR A 50 -2.43 3.87 -10.54
CA THR A 50 -2.66 2.55 -9.93
C THR A 50 -3.69 2.59 -8.79
N GLY A 51 -4.36 3.71 -8.58
CA GLY A 51 -5.39 3.84 -7.53
C GLY A 51 -4.86 3.82 -6.10
N CYS A 52 -3.57 4.00 -5.87
CA CYS A 52 -2.94 3.84 -4.56
C CYS A 52 -3.38 4.87 -3.50
N ALA A 53 -4.14 5.89 -3.85
CA ALA A 53 -4.64 6.99 -3.01
C ALA A 53 -3.55 7.82 -2.28
N GLY A 54 -2.28 7.71 -2.65
CA GLY A 54 -1.19 8.49 -2.04
C GLY A 54 -1.40 10.00 -2.14
N CYS A 55 -1.91 10.49 -3.26
CA CYS A 55 -2.26 11.90 -3.48
C CYS A 55 -3.43 12.34 -2.60
N VAL A 56 -4.41 11.46 -2.34
CA VAL A 56 -5.58 11.74 -1.49
C VAL A 56 -5.14 12.00 -0.07
N ILE A 57 -4.52 11.01 0.58
CA ILE A 57 -4.09 11.11 1.98
C ILE A 57 -3.02 12.19 2.23
N SER A 58 -2.30 12.59 1.19
CA SER A 58 -1.26 13.63 1.27
C SER A 58 -1.79 15.03 1.01
N CYS A 59 -3.04 15.18 0.57
CA CYS A 59 -3.64 16.49 0.35
C CYS A 59 -3.82 17.22 1.68
N PRO A 60 -3.19 18.39 1.88
CA PRO A 60 -3.34 19.14 3.14
C PRO A 60 -4.64 19.96 3.19
N HIS A 61 -5.39 19.96 2.10
CA HIS A 61 -6.62 20.75 1.93
C HIS A 61 -7.86 19.88 1.81
N ASP A 62 -7.69 18.55 1.73
CA ASP A 62 -8.73 17.53 1.63
C ASP A 62 -9.69 17.74 0.44
N VAL A 63 -9.14 18.28 -0.68
CA VAL A 63 -9.89 18.57 -1.92
C VAL A 63 -9.73 17.48 -2.99
N ILE A 64 -9.13 16.35 -2.64
CA ILE A 64 -8.98 15.20 -3.53
C ILE A 64 -9.83 14.06 -2.99
N GLY A 65 -10.91 13.75 -3.68
CA GLY A 65 -11.75 12.60 -3.43
C GLY A 65 -11.20 11.31 -4.07
N TYR A 66 -11.90 10.20 -3.83
CA TYR A 66 -11.55 8.91 -4.40
C TYR A 66 -12.78 8.17 -4.88
N ASP A 67 -12.74 7.72 -6.12
CA ASP A 67 -13.80 6.94 -6.72
C ASP A 67 -13.57 5.45 -6.46
N HIS A 68 -14.51 4.83 -5.74
CA HIS A 68 -14.55 3.40 -5.44
C HIS A 68 -15.42 2.61 -6.42
N VAL A 69 -16.05 3.26 -7.40
CA VAL A 69 -16.92 2.59 -8.35
C VAL A 69 -16.09 1.62 -9.17
N GLN A 70 -16.67 0.50 -9.46
CA GLN A 70 -16.09 -0.59 -10.22
C GLN A 70 -15.35 -0.08 -11.48
N GLY A 71 -14.06 -0.43 -11.59
CA GLY A 71 -13.18 0.07 -12.65
C GLY A 71 -12.69 1.52 -12.46
N GLY A 72 -13.21 2.29 -11.50
CA GLY A 72 -12.76 3.62 -11.15
C GLY A 72 -11.42 3.57 -10.40
N PHE A 73 -11.48 3.31 -9.12
CA PHE A 73 -10.34 3.30 -8.20
C PHE A 73 -9.33 4.42 -8.46
N LYS A 74 -9.84 5.64 -8.68
CA LYS A 74 -9.04 6.80 -9.07
C LYS A 74 -9.34 8.01 -8.20
N PRO A 75 -8.33 8.86 -7.95
CA PRO A 75 -8.56 10.15 -7.33
C PRO A 75 -9.22 11.11 -8.30
N PHE A 76 -10.05 12.00 -7.77
CA PHE A 76 -10.66 13.12 -8.51
C PHE A 76 -10.64 14.38 -7.66
N HIS A 77 -10.78 15.55 -8.28
CA HIS A 77 -10.90 16.82 -7.57
C HIS A 77 -12.36 17.06 -7.20
N ILE A 78 -12.64 17.40 -5.93
CA ILE A 78 -14.01 17.56 -5.43
C ILE A 78 -14.63 18.92 -5.77
N GLU A 79 -13.84 19.92 -6.14
CA GLU A 79 -14.30 21.25 -6.54
C GLU A 79 -14.66 21.24 -8.04
N GLU A 80 -15.84 20.73 -8.37
CA GLU A 80 -16.31 20.55 -9.76
C GLU A 80 -16.35 21.85 -10.56
N GLU A 81 -16.58 22.98 -9.91
CA GLU A 81 -16.66 24.31 -10.54
C GLU A 81 -15.36 24.74 -11.22
N LEU A 82 -14.23 24.20 -10.77
CA LEU A 82 -12.90 24.51 -11.34
C LEU A 82 -12.53 23.62 -12.54
N GLY A 83 -13.30 22.56 -12.79
CA GLY A 83 -12.96 21.52 -13.76
C GLY A 83 -12.08 20.42 -13.15
N ALA A 84 -12.10 19.24 -13.77
CA ALA A 84 -11.44 18.04 -13.23
C ALA A 84 -9.90 18.14 -13.11
N ASP A 85 -9.28 18.98 -13.91
CA ASP A 85 -7.83 19.18 -14.01
C ASP A 85 -7.31 20.39 -13.19
N ASN A 86 -8.18 21.19 -12.59
CA ASN A 86 -7.79 22.38 -11.85
C ASN A 86 -7.86 22.18 -10.33
N CYS A 87 -6.99 22.90 -9.62
CA CYS A 87 -6.97 22.97 -8.19
C CYS A 87 -6.56 24.37 -7.73
N GLY A 88 -7.48 25.11 -7.09
CA GLY A 88 -7.20 26.47 -6.62
C GLY A 88 -6.05 26.58 -5.61
N HIS A 89 -5.74 25.50 -4.89
CA HIS A 89 -4.56 25.41 -4.04
C HIS A 89 -3.27 25.16 -4.83
N GLY A 90 -3.39 24.38 -5.93
CA GLY A 90 -2.30 24.18 -6.89
C GLY A 90 -1.85 25.48 -7.49
N GLU A 91 -2.77 26.33 -7.99
CA GLU A 91 -2.49 27.64 -8.54
C GLU A 91 -1.74 28.56 -7.57
N LYS A 92 -1.94 28.36 -6.27
CA LYS A 92 -1.20 29.04 -5.18
C LYS A 92 0.12 28.37 -4.83
N GLY A 93 0.54 27.34 -5.58
CA GLY A 93 1.84 26.68 -5.45
C GLY A 93 1.86 25.42 -4.58
N CYS A 94 0.70 24.82 -4.25
CA CYS A 94 0.64 23.52 -3.58
C CYS A 94 1.07 22.42 -4.56
N THR A 95 1.96 21.52 -4.09
CA THR A 95 2.54 20.43 -4.88
C THR A 95 2.46 19.06 -4.17
N SER A 96 1.66 18.95 -3.10
CA SER A 96 1.65 17.77 -2.24
C SER A 96 1.24 16.50 -2.98
N CYS A 97 0.22 16.55 -3.82
CA CYS A 97 -0.30 15.41 -4.58
C CYS A 97 0.71 14.83 -5.57
N THR A 98 1.40 15.68 -6.33
CA THR A 98 2.42 15.26 -7.30
C THR A 98 3.65 14.70 -6.60
N ARG A 99 4.08 15.31 -5.50
CA ARG A 99 5.20 14.82 -4.67
C ARG A 99 4.89 13.48 -4.02
N ALA A 100 3.65 13.21 -3.66
CA ALA A 100 3.22 11.96 -3.05
C ALA A 100 3.07 10.81 -4.04
N CYS A 101 2.92 11.10 -5.32
CA CYS A 101 2.59 10.09 -6.31
C CYS A 101 3.83 9.27 -6.73
N PRO A 102 3.84 7.94 -6.52
CA PRO A 102 4.94 7.09 -6.97
C PRO A 102 4.92 6.81 -8.48
N ARG A 103 3.89 7.30 -9.19
CA ARG A 103 3.80 7.20 -10.66
C ARG A 103 4.15 8.50 -11.36
N PHE A 104 4.38 9.57 -10.59
CA PHE A 104 4.75 10.88 -11.12
C PHE A 104 6.24 11.14 -10.88
N ARG A 105 7.03 11.05 -11.92
CA ARG A 105 8.51 11.15 -11.94
C ARG A 105 9.18 9.95 -11.25
N THR A 106 10.39 9.66 -11.64
CA THR A 106 11.24 8.65 -11.02
C THR A 106 11.54 9.02 -9.57
N TRP A 107 11.55 8.04 -8.70
CA TRP A 107 11.70 8.25 -7.25
C TRP A 107 12.62 7.21 -6.60
N GLU A 108 12.89 6.12 -7.29
CA GLU A 108 13.59 4.97 -6.71
C GLU A 108 15.00 5.35 -6.23
N HIS A 109 15.74 6.13 -7.03
CA HIS A 109 17.07 6.58 -6.65
C HIS A 109 17.04 7.58 -5.49
N GLU A 110 16.06 8.48 -5.46
CA GLU A 110 15.84 9.41 -4.34
C GLU A 110 15.55 8.66 -3.03
N ALA A 111 14.69 7.64 -3.12
CA ALA A 111 14.34 6.82 -1.96
C ALA A 111 15.49 5.93 -1.50
N ASP A 112 16.24 5.32 -2.42
CA ASP A 112 17.42 4.53 -2.11
C ASP A 112 18.48 5.34 -1.38
N GLU A 113 18.80 6.53 -1.89
CA GLU A 113 19.76 7.44 -1.25
C GLU A 113 19.28 7.86 0.14
N PHE A 114 17.99 8.21 0.27
CA PHE A 114 17.41 8.62 1.54
C PHE A 114 17.38 7.51 2.59
N LEU A 115 17.04 6.27 2.18
CA LEU A 115 16.85 5.15 3.10
C LEU A 115 18.15 4.39 3.39
N PHE A 116 19.03 4.28 2.40
CA PHE A 116 20.18 3.38 2.45
C PHE A 116 21.53 4.09 2.29
N ASN A 117 21.51 5.41 1.99
CA ASN A 117 22.70 6.19 1.63
C ASN A 117 23.51 5.52 0.50
N LYS A 118 22.80 4.91 -0.43
CA LYS A 118 23.29 4.18 -1.60
C LYS A 118 22.19 4.12 -2.65
N THR A 119 22.51 4.28 -3.92
CA THR A 119 21.56 4.07 -5.03
C THR A 119 21.76 2.68 -5.64
N ARG A 120 20.65 2.07 -6.10
CA ARG A 120 20.68 0.80 -6.85
C ARG A 120 21.35 0.99 -8.20
N THR A 121 21.96 -0.07 -8.68
CA THR A 121 22.60 -0.16 -9.99
C THR A 121 21.96 -1.25 -10.83
N SER A 122 22.40 -1.45 -12.06
CA SER A 122 21.97 -2.57 -12.91
C SER A 122 22.29 -3.96 -12.33
N GLU A 123 23.19 -4.02 -11.35
CA GLU A 123 23.55 -5.25 -10.64
C GLU A 123 22.59 -5.56 -9.46
N ASP A 124 21.72 -4.61 -9.11
CA ASP A 124 20.72 -4.74 -8.05
C ASP A 124 19.29 -4.88 -8.63
N PRO A 125 18.95 -5.91 -9.43
CA PRO A 125 17.66 -6.02 -10.12
C PRO A 125 16.48 -6.12 -9.16
N SER A 126 16.71 -6.60 -7.93
CA SER A 126 15.71 -6.68 -6.86
C SER A 126 15.69 -5.46 -5.94
N GLY A 127 16.48 -4.42 -6.27
CA GLY A 127 16.70 -3.27 -5.40
C GLY A 127 17.65 -3.56 -4.25
N ILE A 128 17.79 -2.58 -3.34
CA ILE A 128 18.65 -2.71 -2.17
C ILE A 128 17.92 -3.48 -1.08
N TYR A 129 18.55 -4.53 -0.56
CA TYR A 129 18.02 -5.32 0.55
C TYR A 129 19.10 -5.61 1.57
N LYS A 130 18.70 -5.92 2.80
CA LYS A 130 19.60 -6.33 3.87
C LYS A 130 19.69 -7.86 3.97
N ASP A 131 18.52 -8.50 4.05
CA ASP A 131 18.41 -9.95 4.23
C ASP A 131 17.25 -10.51 3.42
N ILE A 132 17.36 -11.78 3.00
CA ILE A 132 16.26 -12.57 2.42
C ILE A 132 16.06 -13.77 3.34
N ILE A 133 14.88 -13.85 3.96
CA ILE A 133 14.59 -14.85 5.00
C ILE A 133 13.33 -15.61 4.61
N LEU A 134 13.40 -16.94 4.58
CA LEU A 134 12.23 -17.81 4.49
C LEU A 134 11.70 -18.08 5.90
N THR A 135 10.48 -17.64 6.19
CA THR A 135 9.92 -17.71 7.53
C THR A 135 8.39 -17.82 7.52
N ARG A 136 7.82 -18.20 8.65
CA ARG A 136 6.38 -18.27 8.90
C ARG A 136 6.06 -17.85 10.33
N ALA A 137 4.77 -17.62 10.63
CA ALA A 137 4.31 -17.45 11.99
C ALA A 137 4.59 -18.71 12.81
N SER A 138 5.07 -18.52 14.04
CA SER A 138 5.28 -19.61 15.02
C SER A 138 4.00 -19.98 15.78
N ASP A 139 3.03 -19.08 15.84
CA ASP A 139 1.70 -19.29 16.39
C ASP A 139 0.88 -20.07 15.35
N ASP A 140 0.42 -21.27 15.70
CA ASP A 140 -0.28 -22.18 14.79
C ASP A 140 -1.63 -21.59 14.33
N PHE A 141 -2.33 -20.84 15.18
CA PHE A 141 -3.58 -20.19 14.81
C PHE A 141 -3.35 -19.06 13.80
N ILE A 142 -2.34 -18.21 14.02
CA ILE A 142 -1.97 -17.15 13.06
C ILE A 142 -1.54 -17.77 11.72
N HIS A 143 -0.82 -18.88 11.77
CA HIS A 143 -0.42 -19.61 10.56
C HIS A 143 -1.62 -20.17 9.79
N GLU A 144 -2.61 -20.72 10.49
CA GLU A 144 -3.82 -21.29 9.90
C GLU A 144 -4.71 -20.23 9.21
N VAL A 145 -4.98 -19.12 9.93
CA VAL A 145 -5.86 -18.05 9.40
C VAL A 145 -5.18 -17.16 8.38
N GLY A 146 -3.85 -17.10 8.40
CA GLY A 146 -3.06 -16.32 7.47
C GLY A 146 -3.01 -16.90 6.07
N GLN A 147 -2.53 -16.10 5.13
CA GLN A 147 -2.18 -16.60 3.80
C GLN A 147 -0.78 -17.19 3.85
N ASP A 148 -0.62 -18.40 3.31
CA ASP A 148 0.65 -19.15 3.29
C ASP A 148 1.30 -19.26 4.69
N GLY A 149 2.20 -18.38 5.06
CA GLY A 149 2.94 -18.46 6.33
C GLY A 149 2.38 -17.61 7.48
N GLY A 150 1.36 -16.79 7.29
CA GLY A 150 0.78 -15.93 8.34
C GLY A 150 1.73 -14.83 8.87
N LEU A 151 2.87 -14.59 8.20
CA LEU A 151 3.94 -13.72 8.70
C LEU A 151 3.49 -12.27 8.87
N VAL A 152 2.72 -11.73 7.92
CA VAL A 152 2.22 -10.34 7.96
C VAL A 152 1.40 -10.12 9.22
N SER A 153 0.43 -11.02 9.50
CA SER A 153 -0.39 -10.95 10.70
C SER A 153 0.46 -11.07 11.97
N ALA A 154 1.45 -11.98 12.02
CA ALA A 154 2.34 -12.11 13.16
C ALA A 154 3.16 -10.85 13.43
N ILE A 155 3.69 -10.20 12.39
CA ILE A 155 4.45 -8.95 12.52
C ILE A 155 3.56 -7.82 13.02
N LEU A 156 2.34 -7.67 12.47
CA LEU A 156 1.41 -6.62 12.88
C LEU A 156 0.95 -6.79 14.33
N ILE A 157 0.59 -8.01 14.73
CA ILE A 157 0.19 -8.31 16.11
C ILE A 157 1.34 -7.95 17.05
N TRP A 158 2.55 -8.41 16.77
CA TRP A 158 3.72 -8.07 17.56
C TRP A 158 3.94 -6.54 17.63
N ALA A 159 3.82 -5.85 16.51
CA ALA A 159 4.07 -4.40 16.45
C ALA A 159 3.04 -3.60 17.26
N LEU A 160 1.76 -4.00 17.24
CA LEU A 160 0.68 -3.40 18.02
C LEU A 160 0.84 -3.70 19.52
N GLU A 161 1.04 -4.97 19.88
CA GLU A 161 1.16 -5.40 21.28
C GLU A 161 2.39 -4.83 21.99
N ASN A 162 3.45 -4.50 21.24
CA ASN A 162 4.68 -3.90 21.80
C ASN A 162 4.77 -2.38 21.62
N GLY A 163 3.71 -1.71 21.14
CA GLY A 163 3.67 -0.27 20.94
C GLY A 163 4.66 0.25 19.89
N TYR A 164 5.08 -0.63 18.97
CA TYR A 164 5.89 -0.21 17.82
C TYR A 164 5.07 0.62 16.85
N VAL A 165 3.80 0.24 16.66
CA VAL A 165 2.76 1.01 15.97
C VAL A 165 1.51 1.11 16.82
N ASP A 166 0.70 2.14 16.58
CA ASP A 166 -0.58 2.39 17.25
C ASP A 166 -1.75 1.83 16.44
N ALA A 167 -1.58 1.71 15.13
CA ALA A 167 -2.57 1.24 14.17
C ALA A 167 -1.90 0.62 12.93
N ALA A 168 -2.63 -0.24 12.23
CA ALA A 168 -2.19 -0.80 10.95
C ALA A 168 -3.29 -0.65 9.88
N LEU A 169 -2.93 -0.03 8.74
CA LEU A 169 -3.79 0.05 7.58
C LEU A 169 -3.72 -1.27 6.83
N THR A 170 -4.85 -1.91 6.66
CA THR A 170 -4.99 -3.23 6.06
C THR A 170 -6.25 -3.31 5.22
N SER A 171 -6.61 -4.50 4.79
CA SER A 171 -7.83 -4.77 4.02
C SER A 171 -8.72 -5.74 4.76
N TYR A 172 -10.01 -5.50 4.71
CA TYR A 172 -11.05 -6.40 5.20
C TYR A 172 -11.92 -6.91 4.06
N VAL A 173 -12.63 -8.00 4.31
CA VAL A 173 -13.73 -8.43 3.45
C VAL A 173 -14.95 -7.59 3.80
N GLY A 174 -15.63 -7.03 2.82
CA GLY A 174 -16.89 -6.34 3.04
C GLY A 174 -17.95 -7.27 3.62
N ASP A 175 -18.71 -6.78 4.57
CA ASP A 175 -19.76 -7.49 5.30
C ASP A 175 -21.19 -7.11 4.87
N GLY A 176 -21.31 -6.13 3.98
CA GLY A 176 -22.58 -5.71 3.41
C GLY A 176 -23.16 -6.72 2.41
N GLU A 177 -24.47 -6.71 2.23
CA GLU A 177 -25.15 -7.53 1.22
C GLU A 177 -24.61 -7.19 -0.19
N GLY A 178 -24.14 -8.19 -0.92
CA GLY A 178 -23.50 -8.06 -2.24
C GLY A 178 -22.02 -7.67 -2.21
N SER A 179 -21.47 -7.31 -1.04
CA SER A 179 -20.05 -6.89 -0.92
C SER A 179 -19.12 -7.98 -0.37
N GLN A 180 -19.64 -9.19 -0.12
CA GLN A 180 -18.83 -10.31 0.36
C GLN A 180 -17.70 -10.62 -0.63
N TRP A 181 -16.49 -10.75 -0.07
CA TRP A 181 -15.24 -10.92 -0.80
C TRP A 181 -14.74 -9.69 -1.56
N THR A 182 -15.49 -8.61 -1.58
CA THR A 182 -14.96 -7.28 -1.97
C THR A 182 -13.94 -6.82 -0.93
N ALA A 183 -12.78 -6.46 -1.39
CA ALA A 183 -11.73 -5.95 -0.51
C ALA A 183 -12.02 -4.49 -0.14
N SER A 184 -12.03 -4.17 1.15
CA SER A 184 -12.22 -2.82 1.69
C SER A 184 -11.04 -2.38 2.55
N PRO A 185 -10.60 -1.11 2.45
CA PRO A 185 -9.62 -0.57 3.37
C PRO A 185 -10.16 -0.49 4.80
N GLY A 186 -9.29 -0.63 5.79
CA GLY A 186 -9.67 -0.45 7.19
C GLY A 186 -8.46 -0.45 8.11
N VAL A 187 -8.71 -0.15 9.38
CA VAL A 187 -7.69 -0.01 10.42
C VAL A 187 -7.75 -1.15 11.41
N ALA A 188 -6.61 -1.73 11.73
CA ALA A 188 -6.44 -2.68 12.82
C ALA A 188 -5.76 -1.98 14.00
N PHE A 189 -6.37 -2.05 15.19
CA PHE A 189 -5.85 -1.49 16.43
C PHE A 189 -5.36 -2.54 17.43
N ASN A 190 -5.72 -3.80 17.22
CA ASN A 190 -5.45 -4.91 18.14
C ASN A 190 -5.30 -6.23 17.38
N ARG A 191 -5.00 -7.30 18.11
CA ARG A 191 -4.85 -8.67 17.60
C ARG A 191 -6.07 -9.14 16.81
N ASP A 192 -7.26 -8.92 17.35
CA ASP A 192 -8.50 -9.44 16.76
C ASP A 192 -8.80 -8.75 15.41
N ASP A 193 -8.53 -7.46 15.32
CA ASP A 193 -8.64 -6.72 14.06
C ASP A 193 -7.66 -7.27 13.01
N VAL A 194 -6.42 -7.56 13.40
CA VAL A 194 -5.43 -8.14 12.48
C VAL A 194 -5.87 -9.53 12.01
N ILE A 195 -6.39 -10.35 12.91
CA ILE A 195 -6.90 -11.70 12.58
C ILE A 195 -8.09 -11.61 11.61
N ARG A 196 -9.03 -10.68 11.85
CA ARG A 196 -10.16 -10.44 10.95
C ARG A 196 -9.70 -10.02 9.56
N GLY A 197 -8.59 -9.28 9.46
CA GLY A 197 -7.94 -8.88 8.21
C GLY A 197 -7.05 -9.93 7.58
N ALA A 198 -6.84 -11.10 8.19
CA ALA A 198 -5.93 -12.13 7.68
C ALA A 198 -6.42 -12.79 6.38
N GLY A 199 -5.49 -13.30 5.60
CA GLY A 199 -5.77 -13.92 4.29
C GLY A 199 -5.61 -12.94 3.12
N SER A 200 -5.60 -13.50 1.91
CA SER A 200 -5.49 -12.72 0.67
C SER A 200 -6.84 -12.53 -0.01
N ARG A 201 -7.06 -11.32 -0.51
CA ARG A 201 -8.16 -10.96 -1.39
C ARG A 201 -7.57 -10.55 -2.73
N TYR A 202 -8.21 -10.97 -3.79
CA TYR A 202 -7.69 -10.74 -5.14
C TYR A 202 -8.43 -9.65 -5.90
N THR A 203 -9.32 -8.91 -5.21
CA THR A 203 -9.87 -7.64 -5.68
C THR A 203 -9.10 -6.46 -5.09
N TYR A 204 -9.23 -5.31 -5.71
CA TYR A 204 -8.45 -4.13 -5.33
C TYR A 204 -8.98 -3.49 -4.05
N SER A 205 -8.06 -3.08 -3.18
CA SER A 205 -8.35 -2.25 -2.00
C SER A 205 -7.26 -1.21 -1.85
N ALA A 206 -7.63 0.06 -1.80
CA ALA A 206 -6.71 1.16 -1.53
C ALA A 206 -6.52 1.32 -0.01
N ASN A 207 -5.74 0.44 0.62
CA ASN A 207 -5.58 0.37 2.09
C ASN A 207 -5.15 1.71 2.71
N THR A 208 -4.47 2.55 1.94
CA THR A 208 -4.07 3.89 2.37
C THR A 208 -5.22 4.82 2.69
N LEU A 209 -6.43 4.59 2.13
CA LEU A 209 -7.62 5.40 2.44
C LEU A 209 -8.07 5.27 3.91
N ALA A 210 -7.68 4.20 4.60
CA ALA A 210 -7.92 4.05 6.03
C ALA A 210 -7.02 4.98 6.89
N TYR A 211 -6.18 5.81 6.27
CA TYR A 211 -5.25 6.69 6.97
C TYR A 211 -5.95 7.71 7.87
N ASP A 212 -6.97 8.37 7.36
CA ASP A 212 -7.66 9.42 8.13
C ASP A 212 -8.41 8.83 9.33
N GLU A 213 -9.04 7.64 9.19
CA GLU A 213 -9.64 6.89 10.30
C GLU A 213 -8.60 6.60 11.41
N ALA A 214 -7.40 6.15 11.04
CA ALA A 214 -6.33 5.91 12.00
C ALA A 214 -5.89 7.20 12.72
N ILE A 215 -5.81 8.33 12.00
CA ILE A 215 -5.44 9.63 12.57
C ILE A 215 -6.54 10.14 13.52
N GLU A 216 -7.81 10.04 13.14
CA GLU A 216 -8.96 10.43 13.95
C GLU A 216 -9.05 9.60 15.24
N ALA A 217 -8.67 8.33 15.19
CA ALA A 217 -8.52 7.47 16.37
C ALA A 217 -7.30 7.81 17.23
N GLY A 218 -6.47 8.79 16.83
CA GLY A 218 -5.33 9.28 17.60
C GLY A 218 -4.00 8.57 17.31
N ALA A 219 -3.91 7.71 16.28
CA ALA A 219 -2.67 7.01 15.95
C ALA A 219 -1.56 7.99 15.52
N LYS A 220 -0.36 7.78 16.06
CA LYS A 220 0.84 8.57 15.76
C LYS A 220 1.87 7.78 14.97
N LYS A 221 1.90 6.47 15.15
CA LYS A 221 2.79 5.52 14.46
C LYS A 221 1.94 4.48 13.75
N ILE A 222 1.95 4.47 12.45
CA ILE A 222 1.08 3.66 11.63
C ILE A 222 1.90 2.62 10.87
N ALA A 223 1.39 1.38 10.78
CA ALA A 223 1.84 0.39 9.81
C ALA A 223 1.00 0.50 8.54
N LEU A 224 1.62 0.38 7.37
CA LEU A 224 0.93 0.14 6.11
C LEU A 224 1.20 -1.28 5.64
N VAL A 225 0.13 -2.02 5.35
CA VAL A 225 0.19 -3.26 4.57
C VAL A 225 -0.45 -2.97 3.22
N GLY A 226 0.30 -3.14 2.15
CA GLY A 226 -0.22 -2.85 0.82
C GLY A 226 0.57 -3.54 -0.27
N MET A 227 -0.05 -3.64 -1.44
CA MET A 227 0.64 -4.04 -2.66
C MET A 227 1.75 -3.04 -2.99
N SER A 228 2.69 -3.41 -3.87
CA SER A 228 3.84 -2.56 -4.24
C SER A 228 3.43 -1.14 -4.67
N CYS A 229 2.31 -0.96 -5.35
CA CYS A 229 1.79 0.36 -5.74
C CYS A 229 1.44 1.24 -4.53
N GLN A 230 0.98 0.66 -3.42
CA GLN A 230 0.63 1.36 -2.19
C GLN A 230 1.84 1.52 -1.27
N SER A 231 2.62 0.45 -1.07
CA SER A 231 3.80 0.49 -0.20
C SER A 231 4.86 1.46 -0.69
N SER A 232 4.92 1.76 -2.00
CA SER A 232 5.80 2.78 -2.58
C SER A 232 5.50 4.21 -2.11
N ILE A 233 4.29 4.48 -1.60
CA ILE A 233 3.93 5.81 -1.07
C ILE A 233 4.83 6.19 0.10
N VAL A 234 5.15 5.23 0.97
CA VAL A 234 5.92 5.50 2.20
C VAL A 234 7.34 5.99 1.91
N PRO A 235 8.18 5.30 1.12
CA PRO A 235 9.51 5.80 0.76
C PRO A 235 9.44 7.11 -0.03
N VAL A 236 8.48 7.27 -0.94
CA VAL A 236 8.28 8.53 -1.69
C VAL A 236 7.94 9.68 -0.75
N ALA A 237 6.99 9.50 0.15
CA ALA A 237 6.61 10.55 1.10
C ALA A 237 7.75 10.93 2.05
N LYS A 238 8.58 9.97 2.46
CA LYS A 238 9.74 10.22 3.32
C LYS A 238 10.86 10.95 2.58
N SER A 239 11.29 10.46 1.42
CA SER A 239 12.37 11.08 0.63
C SER A 239 12.00 12.50 0.17
N ARG A 240 10.76 12.70 -0.27
CA ARG A 240 10.24 14.00 -0.70
C ARG A 240 9.69 14.87 0.43
N LYS A 241 9.89 14.47 1.69
CA LYS A 241 9.58 15.24 2.90
C LYS A 241 8.12 15.70 3.00
N ILE A 242 7.17 14.79 2.71
CA ILE A 242 5.74 15.04 2.90
C ILE A 242 5.39 14.73 4.35
N GLY A 243 5.50 15.75 5.22
CA GLY A 243 5.40 15.56 6.67
C GLY A 243 4.05 15.03 7.17
N LYS A 244 2.92 15.38 6.50
CA LYS A 244 1.58 14.87 6.85
C LYS A 244 1.58 13.33 6.89
N VAL A 245 2.20 12.69 5.90
CA VAL A 245 2.15 11.23 5.70
C VAL A 245 3.45 10.56 6.12
N GLY A 246 4.60 11.05 5.63
CA GLY A 246 5.89 10.36 5.80
C GLY A 246 6.32 10.17 7.25
N ASN A 247 5.96 11.11 8.14
CA ASN A 247 6.32 11.03 9.57
C ASN A 247 5.44 10.06 10.37
N ARG A 248 4.29 9.66 9.85
CA ARG A 248 3.35 8.76 10.52
C ARG A 248 3.65 7.28 10.29
N PHE A 249 4.17 6.92 9.12
CA PHE A 249 4.46 5.54 8.82
C PHE A 249 5.73 5.05 9.49
N ALA A 250 5.58 4.25 10.56
CA ALA A 250 6.66 3.62 11.31
C ALA A 250 7.03 2.23 10.73
N LEU A 251 6.07 1.53 10.14
CA LEU A 251 6.25 0.22 9.51
C LEU A 251 5.59 0.21 8.13
N ASN A 252 6.27 -0.39 7.16
CA ASN A 252 5.76 -0.53 5.80
C ASN A 252 5.97 -1.96 5.32
N ILE A 253 4.89 -2.69 5.06
CA ILE A 253 4.91 -4.08 4.59
C ILE A 253 4.40 -4.10 3.15
N GLY A 254 5.32 -4.31 2.21
CA GLY A 254 5.00 -4.47 0.80
C GLY A 254 4.67 -5.91 0.45
N LEU A 255 3.49 -6.14 -0.10
CA LEU A 255 3.07 -7.44 -0.62
C LEU A 255 3.48 -7.55 -2.08
N LEU A 256 4.10 -8.66 -2.46
CA LEU A 256 4.35 -8.97 -3.87
C LEU A 256 3.01 -9.30 -4.53
N CYS A 257 2.65 -8.52 -5.55
CA CYS A 257 1.39 -8.64 -6.26
C CYS A 257 1.67 -8.76 -7.76
N SER A 258 1.08 -9.76 -8.39
CA SER A 258 1.14 -9.94 -9.85
C SER A 258 -0.15 -9.53 -10.57
N LYS A 259 -1.29 -9.56 -9.88
CA LYS A 259 -2.59 -9.20 -10.45
C LYS A 259 -3.64 -8.92 -9.37
N SER A 260 -4.64 -8.16 -9.76
CA SER A 260 -5.89 -7.93 -9.07
C SER A 260 -7.02 -8.09 -10.08
N PHE A 261 -8.14 -8.62 -9.66
CA PHE A 261 -9.31 -8.82 -10.51
C PHE A 261 -10.37 -7.75 -10.23
N ASP A 262 -11.18 -7.48 -11.23
CA ASP A 262 -12.41 -6.72 -11.07
C ASP A 262 -13.41 -7.51 -10.21
N GLU A 263 -14.24 -6.81 -9.44
CA GLU A 263 -15.24 -7.43 -8.56
C GLU A 263 -16.32 -8.20 -9.32
N ALA A 264 -16.54 -7.86 -10.58
CA ALA A 264 -17.44 -8.61 -11.46
C ALA A 264 -17.06 -10.08 -11.60
N ILE A 265 -15.81 -10.46 -11.28
CA ILE A 265 -15.38 -11.87 -11.25
C ILE A 265 -16.25 -12.73 -10.33
N PHE A 266 -16.72 -12.17 -9.21
CA PHE A 266 -17.57 -12.90 -8.28
C PHE A 266 -18.95 -13.19 -8.88
N GLU A 267 -19.57 -12.20 -9.50
CA GLU A 267 -20.88 -12.36 -10.11
C GLU A 267 -20.82 -13.18 -11.40
N GLU A 268 -19.99 -12.77 -12.34
CA GLU A 268 -20.00 -13.31 -13.70
C GLU A 268 -19.31 -14.67 -13.79
N LEU A 269 -18.14 -14.83 -13.15
CA LEU A 269 -17.40 -16.08 -13.23
C LEU A 269 -17.86 -17.07 -12.15
N PHE A 270 -17.83 -16.67 -10.87
CA PHE A 270 -18.07 -17.63 -9.80
C PHE A 270 -19.55 -17.98 -9.66
N GLU A 271 -20.44 -17.00 -9.61
CA GLU A 271 -21.88 -17.25 -9.40
C GLU A 271 -22.58 -17.70 -10.68
N GLN A 272 -22.49 -16.94 -11.77
CA GLN A 272 -23.26 -17.27 -12.99
C GLN A 272 -22.69 -18.48 -13.73
N LYS A 273 -21.36 -18.59 -13.86
CA LYS A 273 -20.75 -19.67 -14.63
C LYS A 273 -20.53 -20.95 -13.82
N TYR A 274 -20.04 -20.81 -12.58
CA TYR A 274 -19.71 -21.96 -11.73
C TYR A 274 -20.77 -22.29 -10.68
N GLY A 275 -21.80 -21.46 -10.51
CA GLY A 275 -22.86 -21.66 -9.51
C GLY A 275 -22.35 -21.56 -8.06
N LEU A 276 -21.21 -20.90 -7.85
CA LEU A 276 -20.56 -20.77 -6.54
C LEU A 276 -21.00 -19.46 -5.87
N ASP A 277 -21.86 -19.58 -4.87
CA ASP A 277 -22.27 -18.41 -4.07
C ASP A 277 -21.07 -17.84 -3.30
N ARG A 278 -20.73 -16.56 -3.55
CA ARG A 278 -19.61 -15.87 -2.89
C ARG A 278 -19.73 -15.87 -1.37
N ARG A 279 -20.94 -15.94 -0.81
CA ARG A 279 -21.18 -15.97 0.64
C ARG A 279 -20.69 -17.26 1.29
N THR A 280 -20.53 -18.32 0.51
CA THR A 280 -20.01 -19.61 1.01
C THR A 280 -18.48 -19.67 1.02
N ILE A 281 -17.80 -18.72 0.39
CA ILE A 281 -16.34 -18.72 0.28
C ILE A 281 -15.70 -18.44 1.65
N LYS A 282 -14.86 -19.37 2.08
CA LYS A 282 -14.06 -19.26 3.31
C LYS A 282 -12.68 -18.68 3.04
N LYS A 283 -12.03 -19.10 1.94
CA LYS A 283 -10.64 -18.73 1.62
C LYS A 283 -10.43 -18.84 0.11
N THR A 284 -9.58 -17.95 -0.40
CA THR A 284 -9.10 -18.01 -1.78
C THR A 284 -7.58 -18.05 -1.83
N ASN A 285 -7.00 -18.63 -2.88
CA ASN A 285 -5.57 -18.62 -3.14
C ASN A 285 -5.29 -18.73 -4.65
N ILE A 286 -4.09 -18.35 -5.07
CA ILE A 286 -3.63 -18.53 -6.45
C ILE A 286 -2.31 -19.30 -6.44
N LYS A 287 -2.37 -20.53 -6.92
CA LYS A 287 -1.22 -21.44 -7.07
C LYS A 287 -1.28 -22.13 -8.45
N GLY A 288 -1.02 -21.35 -9.52
CA GLY A 288 -1.19 -21.84 -10.90
C GLY A 288 -2.65 -21.90 -11.37
N VAL A 289 -3.58 -22.08 -10.44
CA VAL A 289 -5.04 -22.00 -10.60
C VAL A 289 -5.61 -21.06 -9.53
N PHE A 290 -6.82 -20.57 -9.74
CA PHE A 290 -7.57 -19.88 -8.69
C PHE A 290 -8.24 -20.95 -7.82
N GLN A 291 -7.83 -21.03 -6.56
CA GLN A 291 -8.30 -22.01 -5.58
C GLN A 291 -9.32 -21.35 -4.64
N ILE A 292 -10.42 -22.01 -4.38
CA ILE A 292 -11.51 -21.54 -3.54
C ILE A 292 -11.91 -22.63 -2.58
N TRP A 293 -11.93 -22.33 -1.29
CA TRP A 293 -12.48 -23.18 -0.24
C TRP A 293 -13.75 -22.55 0.32
N THR A 294 -14.76 -23.38 0.58
CA THR A 294 -16.03 -22.95 1.14
C THR A 294 -16.19 -23.37 2.60
N HIS A 295 -17.10 -22.73 3.31
CA HIS A 295 -17.37 -23.00 4.74
C HIS A 295 -17.95 -24.40 4.98
N ASP A 296 -18.64 -24.98 4.00
CA ASP A 296 -19.19 -26.35 4.02
C ASP A 296 -18.16 -27.43 3.66
N GLY A 297 -16.90 -27.02 3.41
CA GLY A 297 -15.81 -27.94 3.08
C GLY A 297 -15.61 -28.19 1.58
N GLY A 298 -16.34 -27.49 0.71
CA GLY A 298 -16.13 -27.55 -0.74
C GLY A 298 -14.77 -26.97 -1.14
N TYR A 299 -14.25 -27.50 -2.26
CA TYR A 299 -13.01 -27.02 -2.89
C TYR A 299 -13.18 -26.91 -4.38
N TYR A 300 -12.75 -25.80 -4.96
CA TYR A 300 -12.87 -25.52 -6.39
C TYR A 300 -11.53 -25.01 -6.92
N GLU A 301 -11.22 -25.41 -8.16
CA GLU A 301 -10.09 -24.88 -8.93
C GLU A 301 -10.60 -24.30 -10.24
N ILE A 302 -10.26 -23.04 -10.50
CA ILE A 302 -10.60 -22.34 -11.75
C ILE A 302 -9.30 -22.01 -12.48
N ASN A 303 -9.25 -22.31 -13.76
CA ASN A 303 -8.06 -22.00 -14.57
C ASN A 303 -7.89 -20.48 -14.64
N LEU A 304 -6.67 -19.98 -14.35
CA LEU A 304 -6.38 -18.55 -14.40
C LEU A 304 -6.63 -17.91 -15.76
N LYS A 305 -6.57 -18.68 -16.86
CA LYS A 305 -6.93 -18.15 -18.18
C LYS A 305 -8.39 -17.72 -18.27
N GLU A 306 -9.26 -18.33 -17.48
CA GLU A 306 -10.67 -17.96 -17.43
C GLU A 306 -10.91 -16.69 -16.62
N CYS A 307 -9.98 -16.34 -15.74
CA CYS A 307 -10.04 -15.13 -14.93
C CYS A 307 -9.47 -13.87 -15.65
N HIS A 308 -8.95 -14.01 -16.86
CA HIS A 308 -8.25 -12.90 -17.54
C HIS A 308 -9.18 -11.84 -18.12
N ALA A 309 -10.49 -12.06 -18.14
CA ALA A 309 -11.47 -11.09 -18.60
C ALA A 309 -11.78 -10.02 -17.54
N TRP A 310 -11.43 -10.28 -16.29
CA TRP A 310 -11.72 -9.43 -15.12
C TRP A 310 -10.48 -8.77 -14.47
#